data_d56274f69d1843a0f914144ae699f843
#
_entry.id   d56274f69d1843a0f914144ae699f843
#
_cell.length_a   1.000
_cell.length_b   1.000
_cell.length_c   1.000
_cell.angle_alpha   90.00
_cell.angle_beta   90.00
_cell.angle_gamma   90.00
#
_symmetry.space_group_name_H-M   'P 1'
#
loop_
_entity.id
_entity.type
_entity.pdbx_description
1 polymer ?
#
loop_
_entity_poly.entity_id
_entity_poly.type
_entity_poly.pdbx_seq_one_letter_code
_entity_poly.pdbx_strand_id
1 'polypeptide(L)'
;MLSETRPVKVGKWTEPALRVLRERYLMRQGGEVVETPEEMCWRVALTIASGEARYGRSEAAVREVAAAFYDIMIEGDFLPNSPTLMNAGKDNGLQYSACYVLPVGDSMEEIFDSVKAAAIIHKSGGGTGFAFSRLRPKDDIVASTGGRASGPVSFLRVFNSATEAVKQGGTRRGANMGILRVDHPDILEFIDCKLDGGITNFNISVAATDRFMDALASGGEYDLINPHTGAVTDRLSAKEVFDRIVRAAWRTGDPGMVFIDRINASPANPTPEIGVVEATNPCGEQPLLPNEACNLGSLNVSKFARRNDEGEWSVDWDEMERVVRLAVRFLDDVIDMNPYPLPQIDVTVKANRRIGLGIMGWADLLFTMGIPYDSQEATDLGNHLMAFVKEKSHDQSAKLAEERGPFPNWDHSIYKNQRPMRNSTVTTIAPTGTISMIAGCSSGVEPIFALAFEHRVKQPDGERVLTFVN
;
A
#
# COMPACT_ATOMS: atom_id res chain seq x y z
N MET A 1 30.68 2.05 10.91
CA MET A 1 29.92 2.95 11.82
C MET A 1 30.14 4.37 11.31
N LEU A 2 29.14 4.92 10.63
CA LEU A 2 29.12 6.31 10.21
C LEU A 2 28.67 7.14 11.41
N SER A 3 29.59 7.48 12.32
CA SER A 3 29.42 8.45 13.39
C SER A 3 29.23 9.80 12.75
N GLU A 4 28.07 10.55 13.01
CA GLU A 4 27.92 11.48 12.81
C GLU A 4 27.19 12.62 12.88
N THR A 5 27.57 13.69 12.61
CA THR A 5 26.88 14.97 12.69
C THR A 5 25.64 14.97 11.83
N ARG A 6 24.52 14.69 12.51
CA ARG A 6 23.17 14.94 12.01
C ARG A 6 23.06 16.42 11.59
N PRO A 7 22.31 16.74 10.51
CA PRO A 7 21.95 18.12 10.21
C PRO A 7 21.29 18.81 11.40
N VAL A 8 21.55 20.10 11.57
CA VAL A 8 21.10 20.89 12.75
C VAL A 8 19.58 21.18 12.71
N LYS A 9 18.93 20.97 11.55
CA LYS A 9 17.51 21.26 11.35
C LYS A 9 16.63 20.44 12.27
N VAL A 10 15.63 21.07 12.90
CA VAL A 10 14.70 20.46 13.86
C VAL A 10 13.29 20.51 13.27
N GLY A 11 12.54 19.42 13.44
CA GLY A 11 11.17 19.31 12.95
C GLY A 11 10.16 20.09 13.81
N LYS A 12 9.04 20.42 13.19
CA LYS A 12 7.89 20.99 13.89
C LYS A 12 6.86 19.90 14.14
N TRP A 13 6.91 19.30 15.32
CA TRP A 13 6.07 18.17 15.68
C TRP A 13 4.89 18.62 16.54
N THR A 14 3.68 18.21 16.17
CA THR A 14 2.49 18.38 17.01
C THR A 14 2.52 17.40 18.19
N GLU A 15 1.78 17.67 19.26
CA GLU A 15 1.69 16.73 20.41
C GLU A 15 1.13 15.34 19.99
N PRO A 16 0.09 15.24 19.14
CA PRO A 16 -0.34 13.95 18.59
C PRO A 16 0.78 13.22 17.80
N ALA A 17 1.54 13.95 16.98
CA ALA A 17 2.67 13.39 16.24
C ALA A 17 3.73 12.82 17.19
N LEU A 18 4.16 13.59 18.20
CA LEU A 18 5.15 13.15 19.19
C LEU A 18 4.69 11.91 19.94
N ARG A 19 3.41 11.84 20.28
CA ARG A 19 2.83 10.69 20.96
C ARG A 19 2.90 9.43 20.09
N VAL A 20 2.44 9.52 18.85
CA VAL A 20 2.47 8.41 17.89
C VAL A 20 3.91 7.96 17.63
N LEU A 21 4.84 8.90 17.47
CA LEU A 21 6.27 8.61 17.29
C LEU A 21 6.84 7.85 18.48
N ARG A 22 6.62 8.35 19.70
CA ARG A 22 7.10 7.69 20.95
C ARG A 22 6.50 6.30 21.13
N GLU A 23 5.23 6.10 20.82
CA GLU A 23 4.55 4.83 21.02
C GLU A 23 4.99 3.75 20.04
N ARG A 24 5.31 4.10 18.76
CA ARG A 24 5.42 3.11 17.69
C ARG A 24 6.71 3.17 16.85
N TYR A 25 7.39 4.30 16.78
CA TYR A 25 8.45 4.52 15.78
C TYR A 25 9.85 4.65 16.35
N LEU A 26 9.98 5.41 17.44
CA LEU A 26 11.27 5.70 18.04
C LEU A 26 11.92 4.45 18.64
N MET A 27 13.25 4.41 18.64
CA MET A 27 14.00 3.31 19.25
C MET A 27 13.78 3.27 20.75
N ARG A 28 13.74 2.05 21.29
CA ARG A 28 13.62 1.78 22.72
C ARG A 28 14.76 0.89 23.19
N GLN A 29 15.22 1.15 24.40
CA GLN A 29 16.18 0.33 25.11
C GLN A 29 15.65 0.09 26.54
N GLY A 30 15.51 -1.14 26.95
CA GLY A 30 14.94 -1.47 28.26
C GLY A 30 13.50 -0.98 28.48
N GLY A 31 12.74 -0.74 27.40
CA GLY A 31 11.38 -0.18 27.42
C GLY A 31 11.31 1.35 27.31
N GLU A 32 12.41 2.06 27.58
CA GLU A 32 12.47 3.51 27.49
C GLU A 32 12.81 3.98 26.07
N VAL A 33 12.22 5.13 25.65
CA VAL A 33 12.51 5.77 24.36
C VAL A 33 13.88 6.43 24.45
N VAL A 34 14.79 6.03 23.55
CA VAL A 34 16.19 6.52 23.49
C VAL A 34 16.51 7.30 22.22
N GLU A 35 15.53 7.59 21.39
CA GLU A 35 15.67 8.26 20.10
C GLU A 35 14.74 9.46 20.03
N THR A 36 15.20 10.57 19.47
CA THR A 36 14.37 11.73 19.12
C THR A 36 13.78 11.55 17.71
N PRO A 37 12.72 12.29 17.34
CA PRO A 37 12.18 12.29 15.97
C PRO A 37 13.22 12.66 14.90
N GLU A 38 14.12 13.60 15.23
CA GLU A 38 15.21 14.02 14.36
C GLU A 38 16.23 12.90 14.14
N GLU A 39 16.58 12.17 15.19
CA GLU A 39 17.49 11.02 15.10
C GLU A 39 16.85 9.90 14.29
N MET A 40 15.55 9.66 14.44
CA MET A 40 14.79 8.73 13.60
C MET A 40 14.84 9.12 12.11
N CYS A 41 14.55 10.37 11.78
CA CYS A 41 14.60 10.86 10.40
C CYS A 41 16.01 10.71 9.82
N TRP A 42 17.04 11.03 10.61
CA TRP A 42 18.43 10.89 10.16
C TRP A 42 18.85 9.42 9.97
N ARG A 43 18.50 8.56 10.90
CA ARG A 43 18.72 7.11 10.81
C ARG A 43 18.13 6.54 9.54
N VAL A 44 16.86 6.87 9.26
CA VAL A 44 16.16 6.44 8.05
C VAL A 44 16.81 6.98 6.80
N ALA A 45 17.06 8.30 6.74
CA ALA A 45 17.70 8.96 5.60
C ALA A 45 19.05 8.35 5.25
N LEU A 46 19.90 8.17 6.25
CA LEU A 46 21.26 7.63 6.07
C LEU A 46 21.22 6.16 5.63
N THR A 47 20.36 5.36 6.24
CA THR A 47 20.20 3.95 5.87
C THR A 47 19.74 3.80 4.43
N ILE A 48 18.74 4.54 4.00
CA ILE A 48 18.22 4.44 2.64
C ILE A 48 19.22 5.00 1.63
N ALA A 49 19.83 6.17 1.89
CA ALA A 49 20.85 6.75 1.03
C ALA A 49 22.10 5.87 0.88
N SER A 50 22.36 4.94 1.82
CA SER A 50 23.47 3.98 1.68
C SER A 50 23.33 3.08 0.46
N GLY A 51 22.12 2.95 -0.10
CA GLY A 51 21.85 2.28 -1.37
C GLY A 51 22.61 2.87 -2.55
N GLU A 52 22.90 4.18 -2.53
CA GLU A 52 23.65 4.89 -3.56
C GLU A 52 25.08 4.34 -3.77
N ALA A 53 25.68 3.80 -2.72
CA ALA A 53 27.02 3.21 -2.82
C ALA A 53 27.05 1.99 -3.77
N ARG A 54 25.93 1.30 -3.98
CA ARG A 54 25.83 0.19 -4.93
C ARG A 54 26.01 0.63 -6.38
N TYR A 55 25.80 1.92 -6.63
CA TYR A 55 25.94 2.56 -7.96
C TYR A 55 27.23 3.39 -8.07
N GLY A 56 28.23 3.10 -7.22
CA GLY A 56 29.56 3.72 -7.29
C GLY A 56 29.64 5.13 -6.74
N ARG A 57 28.62 5.61 -6.02
CA ARG A 57 28.66 6.92 -5.37
C ARG A 57 29.65 6.92 -4.20
N SER A 58 30.42 8.01 -4.07
CA SER A 58 31.33 8.21 -2.95
C SER A 58 30.59 8.40 -1.63
N GLU A 59 31.25 8.17 -0.51
CA GLU A 59 30.69 8.39 0.83
C GLU A 59 30.17 9.84 1.00
N ALA A 60 30.89 10.83 0.47
CA ALA A 60 30.43 12.22 0.49
C ALA A 60 29.13 12.42 -0.26
N ALA A 61 29.00 11.84 -1.47
CA ALA A 61 27.77 11.91 -2.24
C ALA A 61 26.60 11.18 -1.58
N VAL A 62 26.86 10.03 -0.91
CA VAL A 62 25.84 9.34 -0.08
C VAL A 62 25.36 10.24 1.05
N ARG A 63 26.24 10.95 1.71
CA ARG A 63 25.88 11.89 2.79
C ARG A 63 25.07 13.09 2.29
N GLU A 64 25.39 13.61 1.11
CA GLU A 64 24.59 14.68 0.47
C GLU A 64 23.16 14.21 0.18
N VAL A 65 23.00 13.01 -0.37
CA VAL A 65 21.67 12.40 -0.61
C VAL A 65 20.95 12.15 0.71
N ALA A 66 21.64 11.64 1.74
CA ALA A 66 21.06 11.45 3.07
C ALA A 66 20.57 12.77 3.68
N ALA A 67 21.34 13.86 3.55
CA ALA A 67 20.93 15.17 4.02
C ALA A 67 19.68 15.68 3.28
N ALA A 68 19.61 15.49 1.96
CA ALA A 68 18.43 15.86 1.18
C ALA A 68 17.18 15.02 1.55
N PHE A 69 17.34 13.72 1.81
CA PHE A 69 16.27 12.87 2.31
C PHE A 69 15.80 13.27 3.71
N TYR A 70 16.76 13.61 4.58
CA TYR A 70 16.47 14.13 5.91
C TYR A 70 15.64 15.41 5.83
N ASP A 71 16.04 16.35 4.97
CA ASP A 71 15.38 17.64 4.83
C ASP A 71 13.91 17.52 4.47
N ILE A 72 13.55 16.70 3.46
CA ILE A 72 12.15 16.54 3.07
C ILE A 72 11.30 15.80 4.13
N MET A 73 11.92 14.92 4.93
CA MET A 73 11.21 14.25 6.02
C MET A 73 11.03 15.14 7.25
N ILE A 74 12.06 15.90 7.63
CA ILE A 74 12.03 16.74 8.83
C ILE A 74 11.12 17.96 8.66
N GLU A 75 10.98 18.47 7.43
CA GLU A 75 10.03 19.54 7.09
C GLU A 75 8.59 18.99 6.97
N GLY A 76 8.43 17.69 6.87
CA GLY A 76 7.15 17.05 6.66
C GLY A 76 6.58 17.24 5.26
N ASP A 77 7.46 17.50 4.26
CA ASP A 77 7.10 17.60 2.84
C ASP A 77 6.83 16.23 2.24
N PHE A 78 7.54 15.21 2.74
CA PHE A 78 7.43 13.82 2.35
C PHE A 78 7.66 12.90 3.54
N LEU A 79 6.83 11.87 3.70
CA LEU A 79 7.09 10.77 4.62
C LEU A 79 6.96 9.42 3.90
N PRO A 80 7.91 8.49 4.10
CA PRO A 80 7.75 7.11 3.65
C PRO A 80 6.74 6.36 4.53
N ASN A 81 6.34 5.18 4.09
CA ASN A 81 5.41 4.33 4.82
C ASN A 81 5.94 3.96 6.22
N SER A 82 5.01 3.60 7.11
CA SER A 82 5.32 3.25 8.50
C SER A 82 6.42 2.20 8.66
N PRO A 83 6.45 1.06 7.93
CA PRO A 83 7.52 0.08 8.08
C PRO A 83 8.91 0.65 7.78
N THR A 84 9.06 1.54 6.80
CA THR A 84 10.34 2.21 6.54
C THR A 84 10.78 3.08 7.72
N LEU A 85 9.89 3.95 8.23
CA LEU A 85 10.19 4.79 9.40
C LEU A 85 10.50 3.97 10.65
N MET A 86 9.78 2.87 10.83
CA MET A 86 9.91 2.01 12.02
C MET A 86 11.18 1.17 12.02
N ASN A 87 11.60 0.65 10.86
CA ASN A 87 12.58 -0.44 10.79
C ASN A 87 13.92 -0.04 10.17
N ALA A 88 13.95 0.93 9.23
CA ALA A 88 15.19 1.27 8.53
C ALA A 88 16.26 1.76 9.52
N GLY A 89 17.44 1.16 9.45
CA GLY A 89 18.58 1.47 10.30
C GLY A 89 18.50 0.95 11.73
N LYS A 90 17.46 0.16 12.07
CA LYS A 90 17.45 -0.63 13.31
C LYS A 90 18.07 -2.00 13.01
N ASP A 91 18.95 -2.46 13.87
CA ASP A 91 19.57 -3.79 13.75
C ASP A 91 18.63 -4.89 14.26
N ASN A 92 17.45 -4.95 13.64
CA ASN A 92 16.39 -5.91 14.01
C ASN A 92 16.00 -6.86 12.85
N GLY A 93 16.62 -6.70 11.67
CA GLY A 93 16.37 -7.53 10.48
C GLY A 93 14.95 -7.42 9.92
N LEU A 94 14.16 -6.41 10.32
CA LEU A 94 12.80 -6.22 9.85
C LEU A 94 12.77 -5.42 8.54
N GLN A 95 11.84 -5.77 7.66
CA GLN A 95 11.68 -5.21 6.33
C GLN A 95 10.99 -3.82 6.33
N TYR A 96 11.02 -3.11 5.18
CA TYR A 96 10.60 -1.71 5.03
C TYR A 96 9.33 -1.51 4.19
N SER A 97 8.87 -2.52 3.43
CA SER A 97 7.68 -2.40 2.58
C SER A 97 6.38 -2.55 3.37
N ALA A 98 5.33 -1.84 2.93
CA ALA A 98 4.02 -1.89 3.58
C ALA A 98 3.09 -2.94 3.00
N CYS A 99 3.20 -3.21 1.68
CA CYS A 99 2.20 -3.92 0.87
C CYS A 99 2.80 -5.15 0.23
N TYR A 100 2.10 -6.29 0.35
CA TYR A 100 2.50 -7.58 -0.21
C TYR A 100 1.30 -8.29 -0.81
N VAL A 101 1.51 -9.04 -1.88
CA VAL A 101 0.55 -10.03 -2.39
C VAL A 101 1.23 -11.39 -2.44
N LEU A 102 0.57 -12.40 -1.88
CA LEU A 102 1.04 -13.78 -1.84
C LEU A 102 0.12 -14.68 -2.65
N PRO A 103 0.67 -15.67 -3.37
CA PRO A 103 -0.15 -16.64 -4.08
C PRO A 103 -0.84 -17.61 -3.12
N VAL A 104 -2.05 -18.06 -3.49
CA VAL A 104 -2.74 -19.18 -2.84
C VAL A 104 -3.04 -20.21 -3.91
N GLY A 105 -2.29 -21.30 -3.92
CA GLY A 105 -2.52 -22.43 -4.84
C GLY A 105 -3.56 -23.40 -4.30
N ASP A 106 -3.99 -24.37 -5.13
CA ASP A 106 -5.08 -25.33 -4.82
C ASP A 106 -4.56 -26.64 -4.20
N SER A 107 -3.48 -26.56 -3.40
CA SER A 107 -2.96 -27.70 -2.62
C SER A 107 -2.81 -27.31 -1.15
N MET A 108 -2.84 -28.30 -0.25
CA MET A 108 -2.66 -28.05 1.19
C MET A 108 -1.30 -27.43 1.48
N GLU A 109 -0.26 -27.90 0.80
CA GLU A 109 1.11 -27.37 0.92
C GLU A 109 1.14 -25.89 0.56
N GLU A 110 0.63 -25.51 -0.60
CA GLU A 110 0.64 -24.12 -1.08
C GLU A 110 -0.21 -23.20 -0.21
N ILE A 111 -1.37 -23.66 0.28
CA ILE A 111 -2.23 -22.91 1.20
C ILE A 111 -1.47 -22.61 2.50
N PHE A 112 -0.88 -23.62 3.14
CA PHE A 112 -0.19 -23.43 4.42
C PHE A 112 1.17 -22.75 4.27
N ASP A 113 1.85 -22.87 3.14
CA ASP A 113 3.03 -22.04 2.83
C ASP A 113 2.65 -20.56 2.72
N SER A 114 1.49 -20.24 2.15
CA SER A 114 0.97 -18.84 2.14
C SER A 114 0.63 -18.34 3.55
N VAL A 115 0.05 -19.16 4.41
CA VAL A 115 -0.20 -18.82 5.82
C VAL A 115 1.12 -18.54 6.56
N LYS A 116 2.13 -19.39 6.37
CA LYS A 116 3.47 -19.22 6.94
C LYS A 116 4.13 -17.93 6.44
N ALA A 117 4.07 -17.67 5.13
CA ALA A 117 4.62 -16.48 4.51
C ALA A 117 3.96 -15.20 5.07
N ALA A 118 2.63 -15.21 5.19
CA ALA A 118 1.88 -14.12 5.81
C ALA A 118 2.32 -13.85 7.25
N ALA A 119 2.48 -14.88 8.07
CA ALA A 119 2.92 -14.75 9.46
C ALA A 119 4.32 -14.09 9.56
N ILE A 120 5.23 -14.46 8.67
CA ILE A 120 6.59 -13.88 8.60
C ILE A 120 6.52 -12.39 8.20
N ILE A 121 5.69 -12.03 7.23
CA ILE A 121 5.50 -10.65 6.78
C ILE A 121 4.83 -9.81 7.89
N HIS A 122 3.78 -10.33 8.52
CA HIS A 122 3.08 -9.63 9.60
C HIS A 122 3.99 -9.34 10.78
N LYS A 123 4.94 -10.23 11.10
CA LYS A 123 5.94 -9.99 12.15
C LYS A 123 6.72 -8.70 11.93
N SER A 124 6.91 -8.27 10.70
CA SER A 124 7.65 -7.05 10.34
C SER A 124 6.77 -5.84 9.99
N GLY A 125 5.44 -5.95 10.16
CA GLY A 125 4.50 -4.85 9.96
C GLY A 125 3.97 -4.70 8.54
N GLY A 126 4.25 -5.63 7.64
CA GLY A 126 3.68 -5.68 6.30
C GLY A 126 2.21 -6.11 6.31
N GLY A 127 1.40 -5.56 5.40
CA GLY A 127 0.05 -6.02 5.10
C GLY A 127 0.05 -6.95 3.89
N THR A 128 -0.79 -7.99 3.90
CA THR A 128 -0.82 -9.03 2.87
C THR A 128 -2.15 -9.09 2.14
N GLY A 129 -2.10 -9.39 0.84
CA GLY A 129 -3.27 -9.66 0.02
C GLY A 129 -3.21 -11.04 -0.60
N PHE A 130 -4.37 -11.65 -0.81
CA PHE A 130 -4.54 -13.00 -1.32
C PHE A 130 -5.69 -13.07 -2.31
N ALA A 131 -5.48 -13.77 -3.43
CA ALA A 131 -6.57 -14.23 -4.28
C ALA A 131 -6.89 -15.69 -3.94
N PHE A 132 -8.09 -15.94 -3.49
CA PHE A 132 -8.59 -17.28 -3.22
C PHE A 132 -9.24 -17.92 -4.45
N SER A 133 -9.18 -17.25 -5.58
CA SER A 133 -9.92 -17.59 -6.82
C SER A 133 -9.42 -18.86 -7.51
N ARG A 134 -8.21 -19.33 -7.18
CA ARG A 134 -7.65 -20.57 -7.70
C ARG A 134 -8.10 -21.82 -6.94
N LEU A 135 -8.61 -21.64 -5.72
CA LEU A 135 -9.08 -22.74 -4.89
C LEU A 135 -10.34 -23.37 -5.50
N ARG A 136 -10.39 -24.70 -5.52
CA ARG A 136 -11.59 -25.40 -5.91
C ARG A 136 -12.78 -25.06 -5.02
N PRO A 137 -13.99 -25.06 -5.57
CA PRO A 137 -15.18 -24.74 -4.80
C PRO A 137 -15.49 -25.79 -3.73
N LYS A 138 -16.28 -25.37 -2.76
CA LYS A 138 -16.86 -26.26 -1.75
C LYS A 138 -17.57 -27.42 -2.41
N ASP A 139 -17.48 -28.57 -1.78
CA ASP A 139 -18.05 -29.86 -2.22
C ASP A 139 -17.43 -30.44 -3.51
N ASP A 140 -16.42 -29.81 -4.11
CA ASP A 140 -15.64 -30.42 -5.19
C ASP A 140 -14.85 -31.65 -4.69
N ILE A 141 -14.66 -32.63 -5.59
CA ILE A 141 -14.00 -33.90 -5.21
C ILE A 141 -12.48 -33.70 -5.12
N VAL A 142 -11.93 -34.10 -3.98
CA VAL A 142 -10.48 -34.18 -3.76
C VAL A 142 -10.00 -35.55 -4.21
N ALA A 143 -9.40 -35.61 -5.40
CA ALA A 143 -9.01 -36.87 -6.04
C ALA A 143 -8.07 -37.77 -5.17
N SER A 144 -7.18 -37.15 -4.38
CA SER A 144 -6.23 -37.85 -3.53
C SER A 144 -6.85 -38.58 -2.33
N THR A 145 -7.98 -38.09 -1.82
CA THR A 145 -8.62 -38.60 -0.59
C THR A 145 -10.02 -39.16 -0.84
N GLY A 146 -10.63 -38.85 -1.98
CA GLY A 146 -12.05 -39.15 -2.26
C GLY A 146 -13.02 -38.28 -1.43
N GLY A 147 -12.49 -37.32 -0.64
CA GLY A 147 -13.27 -36.40 0.17
C GLY A 147 -13.81 -35.21 -0.61
N ARG A 148 -14.50 -34.30 0.10
CA ARG A 148 -15.04 -33.06 -0.45
C ARG A 148 -14.22 -31.86 0.01
N ALA A 149 -14.00 -30.90 -0.89
CA ALA A 149 -13.32 -29.64 -0.60
C ALA A 149 -14.18 -28.76 0.32
N SER A 150 -13.52 -27.99 1.19
CA SER A 150 -14.17 -27.05 2.11
C SER A 150 -14.40 -25.66 1.51
N GLY A 151 -13.79 -25.38 0.36
CA GLY A 151 -13.93 -24.11 -0.37
C GLY A 151 -13.09 -22.93 0.19
N PRO A 152 -13.02 -21.83 -0.57
CA PRO A 152 -12.16 -20.68 -0.25
C PRO A 152 -12.51 -19.98 1.06
N VAL A 153 -13.80 -19.88 1.43
CA VAL A 153 -14.21 -19.19 2.67
C VAL A 153 -13.71 -19.91 3.92
N SER A 154 -13.65 -21.24 3.91
CA SER A 154 -13.09 -22.03 5.01
C SER A 154 -11.60 -21.75 5.20
N PHE A 155 -10.83 -21.66 4.12
CA PHE A 155 -9.41 -21.30 4.19
C PHE A 155 -9.21 -19.84 4.59
N LEU A 156 -10.03 -18.92 4.12
CA LEU A 156 -9.98 -17.52 4.57
C LEU A 156 -10.11 -17.43 6.10
N ARG A 157 -10.96 -18.25 6.73
CA ARG A 157 -11.07 -18.34 8.20
C ARG A 157 -9.79 -18.88 8.87
N VAL A 158 -9.06 -19.81 8.22
CA VAL A 158 -7.75 -20.29 8.72
C VAL A 158 -6.73 -19.14 8.72
N PHE A 159 -6.63 -18.40 7.62
CA PHE A 159 -5.75 -17.22 7.54
C PHE A 159 -6.13 -16.14 8.57
N ASN A 160 -7.43 -15.89 8.78
CA ASN A 160 -7.91 -14.96 9.80
C ASN A 160 -7.47 -15.38 11.21
N SER A 161 -7.62 -16.65 11.55
CA SER A 161 -7.21 -17.18 12.85
C SER A 161 -5.71 -17.15 13.06
N ALA A 162 -4.93 -17.48 12.02
CA ALA A 162 -3.48 -17.37 12.05
C ALA A 162 -3.01 -15.92 12.27
N THR A 163 -3.65 -14.96 11.59
CA THR A 163 -3.36 -13.53 11.73
C THR A 163 -3.69 -13.03 13.15
N GLU A 164 -4.79 -13.50 13.74
CA GLU A 164 -5.14 -13.15 15.12
C GLU A 164 -4.10 -13.65 16.13
N ALA A 165 -3.51 -14.82 15.89
CA ALA A 165 -2.45 -15.39 16.74
C ALA A 165 -1.10 -14.63 16.58
N VAL A 166 -0.79 -14.12 15.38
CA VAL A 166 0.43 -13.36 15.11
C VAL A 166 0.23 -11.90 15.51
N LYS A 167 0.16 -11.63 16.80
CA LYS A 167 0.19 -10.25 17.32
C LYS A 167 1.64 -9.79 17.39
N GLN A 168 1.97 -8.82 16.59
CA GLN A 168 3.25 -8.13 16.74
C GLN A 168 3.31 -7.50 18.11
N GLY A 169 4.20 -7.91 18.99
CA GLY A 169 4.52 -7.33 20.31
C GLY A 169 4.09 -5.88 20.57
N GLY A 170 2.85 -5.52 20.25
CA GLY A 170 2.19 -4.25 20.52
C GLY A 170 2.30 -3.14 19.46
N THR A 171 3.05 -3.29 18.35
CA THR A 171 3.33 -2.15 17.45
C THR A 171 2.40 -2.01 16.24
N ARG A 172 2.00 -3.09 15.59
CA ARG A 172 1.04 -3.06 14.47
C ARG A 172 0.30 -4.40 14.35
N ARG A 173 -1.02 -4.37 14.14
CA ARG A 173 -1.83 -5.56 13.85
C ARG A 173 -1.63 -5.95 12.38
N GLY A 174 -1.48 -7.25 12.09
CA GLY A 174 -1.53 -7.77 10.74
C GLY A 174 -2.87 -7.46 10.08
N ALA A 175 -2.85 -7.05 8.83
CA ALA A 175 -4.06 -6.79 8.03
C ALA A 175 -3.96 -7.56 6.72
N ASN A 176 -5.10 -8.10 6.27
CA ASN A 176 -5.18 -8.87 5.05
C ASN A 176 -6.25 -8.32 4.10
N MET A 177 -6.06 -8.59 2.81
CA MET A 177 -7.09 -8.52 1.77
C MET A 177 -7.37 -9.93 1.27
N GLY A 178 -8.63 -10.32 1.25
CA GLY A 178 -9.09 -11.53 0.58
C GLY A 178 -9.88 -11.20 -0.67
N ILE A 179 -9.49 -11.73 -1.81
CA ILE A 179 -10.18 -11.49 -3.09
C ILE A 179 -10.71 -12.79 -3.65
N LEU A 180 -11.97 -12.77 -4.10
CA LEU A 180 -12.56 -13.84 -4.87
C LEU A 180 -13.15 -13.30 -6.17
N ARG A 181 -12.92 -14.00 -7.29
CA ARG A 181 -13.51 -13.65 -8.58
C ARG A 181 -15.03 -13.81 -8.51
N VAL A 182 -15.74 -12.90 -9.14
CA VAL A 182 -17.21 -12.89 -9.16
C VAL A 182 -17.79 -14.15 -9.84
N ASP A 183 -17.04 -14.75 -10.76
CA ASP A 183 -17.41 -15.97 -11.48
C ASP A 183 -17.02 -17.28 -10.76
N HIS A 184 -16.55 -17.20 -9.50
CA HIS A 184 -16.28 -18.38 -8.69
C HIS A 184 -17.58 -19.00 -8.14
N PRO A 185 -17.75 -20.35 -8.11
CA PRO A 185 -18.96 -20.99 -7.60
C PRO A 185 -19.36 -20.59 -6.17
N ASP A 186 -18.40 -20.32 -5.29
CA ASP A 186 -18.65 -19.94 -3.89
C ASP A 186 -18.82 -18.44 -3.67
N ILE A 187 -19.06 -17.66 -4.73
CA ILE A 187 -19.11 -16.18 -4.63
C ILE A 187 -20.17 -15.68 -3.65
N LEU A 188 -21.33 -16.32 -3.58
CA LEU A 188 -22.41 -15.92 -2.69
C LEU A 188 -22.05 -16.12 -1.22
N GLU A 189 -21.38 -17.24 -0.87
CA GLU A 189 -20.88 -17.49 0.48
C GLU A 189 -19.78 -16.47 0.85
N PHE A 190 -18.91 -16.14 -0.10
CA PHE A 190 -17.86 -15.15 0.10
C PHE A 190 -18.38 -13.74 0.36
N ILE A 191 -19.38 -13.27 -0.40
CA ILE A 191 -20.00 -11.95 -0.20
C ILE A 191 -20.55 -11.81 1.22
N ASP A 192 -21.13 -12.87 1.76
CA ASP A 192 -21.80 -12.87 3.07
C ASP A 192 -20.89 -13.23 4.23
N CYS A 193 -19.64 -13.66 3.99
CA CYS A 193 -18.81 -14.31 5.01
C CYS A 193 -18.43 -13.42 6.20
N LYS A 194 -18.62 -12.10 6.11
CA LYS A 194 -18.39 -11.15 7.22
C LYS A 194 -19.66 -10.73 7.96
N LEU A 195 -20.84 -11.13 7.51
CA LEU A 195 -22.11 -10.74 8.14
C LEU A 195 -22.27 -11.28 9.57
N ASP A 196 -21.57 -12.37 9.93
CA ASP A 196 -21.55 -12.97 11.26
C ASP A 196 -20.52 -12.35 12.23
N GLY A 197 -19.67 -11.41 11.73
CA GLY A 197 -18.64 -10.75 12.53
C GLY A 197 -17.41 -11.62 12.84
N GLY A 198 -17.32 -12.85 12.35
CA GLY A 198 -16.26 -13.79 12.67
C GLY A 198 -14.92 -13.56 11.97
N ILE A 199 -14.87 -12.69 10.96
CA ILE A 199 -13.68 -12.38 10.16
C ILE A 199 -13.30 -10.91 10.37
N THR A 200 -12.33 -10.65 11.24
CA THR A 200 -11.97 -9.30 11.69
C THR A 200 -10.60 -8.81 11.22
N ASN A 201 -9.75 -9.71 10.69
CA ASN A 201 -8.40 -9.37 10.23
C ASN A 201 -8.29 -9.29 8.69
N PHE A 202 -9.44 -9.36 8.01
CA PHE A 202 -9.54 -9.26 6.55
C PHE A 202 -10.45 -8.11 6.13
N ASN A 203 -9.99 -7.31 5.19
CA ASN A 203 -10.85 -6.68 4.21
C ASN A 203 -11.11 -7.71 3.11
N ILE A 204 -12.31 -7.72 2.53
CA ILE A 204 -12.62 -8.61 1.41
C ILE A 204 -13.10 -7.79 0.21
N SER A 205 -12.77 -8.27 -0.99
CA SER A 205 -13.20 -7.64 -2.24
C SER A 205 -13.61 -8.68 -3.28
N VAL A 206 -14.65 -8.37 -4.02
CA VAL A 206 -15.06 -9.14 -5.19
C VAL A 206 -14.27 -8.66 -6.40
N ALA A 207 -13.57 -9.57 -7.09
CA ALA A 207 -12.92 -9.27 -8.35
C ALA A 207 -13.95 -9.36 -9.48
N ALA A 208 -14.49 -8.20 -9.86
CA ALA A 208 -15.44 -8.06 -10.95
C ALA A 208 -14.73 -8.19 -12.31
N THR A 209 -15.29 -9.04 -13.19
CA THR A 209 -14.84 -9.18 -14.58
C THR A 209 -15.61 -8.25 -15.50
N ASP A 210 -15.05 -7.92 -16.66
CA ASP A 210 -15.76 -7.15 -17.70
C ASP A 210 -17.06 -7.90 -18.10
N ARG A 211 -17.00 -9.22 -18.23
CA ARG A 211 -18.17 -10.06 -18.54
C ARG A 211 -19.31 -9.92 -17.51
N PHE A 212 -18.99 -9.87 -16.22
CA PHE A 212 -19.97 -9.61 -15.16
C PHE A 212 -20.58 -8.21 -15.29
N MET A 213 -19.74 -7.20 -15.54
CA MET A 213 -20.20 -5.81 -15.68
C MET A 213 -21.09 -5.63 -16.92
N ASP A 214 -20.76 -6.29 -18.03
CA ASP A 214 -21.59 -6.29 -19.25
C ASP A 214 -22.95 -6.98 -19.01
N ALA A 215 -22.96 -8.12 -18.30
CA ALA A 215 -24.17 -8.79 -17.88
C ALA A 215 -25.03 -7.91 -16.95
N LEU A 216 -24.40 -7.22 -16.01
CA LEU A 216 -25.08 -6.27 -15.12
C LEU A 216 -25.73 -5.12 -15.89
N ALA A 217 -25.00 -4.52 -16.83
CA ALA A 217 -25.50 -3.42 -17.66
C ALA A 217 -26.66 -3.84 -18.57
N SER A 218 -26.65 -5.09 -19.07
CA SER A 218 -27.72 -5.64 -19.92
C SER A 218 -28.87 -6.30 -19.16
N GLY A 219 -28.78 -6.40 -17.81
CA GLY A 219 -29.77 -7.13 -16.99
C GLY A 219 -29.75 -8.64 -17.21
N GLY A 220 -28.60 -9.19 -17.62
CA GLY A 220 -28.40 -10.60 -17.96
C GLY A 220 -27.85 -11.45 -16.83
N GLU A 221 -27.55 -12.70 -17.20
CA GLU A 221 -26.86 -13.69 -16.36
C GLU A 221 -25.41 -13.86 -16.77
N TYR A 222 -24.60 -14.39 -15.86
CA TYR A 222 -23.22 -14.78 -16.13
C TYR A 222 -22.91 -16.15 -15.55
N ASP A 223 -21.91 -16.83 -16.14
CA ASP A 223 -21.54 -18.18 -15.75
C ASP A 223 -20.67 -18.19 -14.49
N LEU A 224 -20.89 -19.17 -13.62
CA LEU A 224 -19.96 -19.56 -12.58
C LEU A 224 -19.04 -20.66 -13.11
N ILE A 225 -17.73 -20.48 -12.92
CA ILE A 225 -16.69 -21.34 -13.50
C ILE A 225 -15.89 -21.99 -12.39
N ASN A 226 -15.87 -23.32 -12.36
CA ASN A 226 -15.00 -24.06 -11.47
C ASN A 226 -13.53 -23.83 -11.88
N PRO A 227 -12.68 -23.22 -11.04
CA PRO A 227 -11.30 -22.88 -11.40
C PRO A 227 -10.40 -24.11 -11.60
N HIS A 228 -10.76 -25.24 -10.99
CA HIS A 228 -10.01 -26.49 -11.11
C HIS A 228 -10.27 -27.21 -12.45
N THR A 229 -11.50 -27.21 -12.92
CA THR A 229 -11.91 -27.95 -14.14
C THR A 229 -12.10 -27.06 -15.36
N GLY A 230 -12.29 -25.75 -15.17
CA GLY A 230 -12.70 -24.80 -16.21
C GLY A 230 -14.17 -24.94 -16.65
N ALA A 231 -14.93 -25.83 -16.02
CA ALA A 231 -16.32 -26.08 -16.39
C ALA A 231 -17.27 -25.01 -15.82
N VAL A 232 -18.29 -24.65 -16.60
CA VAL A 232 -19.43 -23.87 -16.10
C VAL A 232 -20.26 -24.78 -15.17
N THR A 233 -20.44 -24.35 -13.93
CA THR A 233 -21.16 -25.12 -12.90
C THR A 233 -22.59 -24.62 -12.69
N ASP A 234 -22.80 -23.30 -12.88
CA ASP A 234 -24.10 -22.66 -12.68
C ASP A 234 -24.14 -21.30 -13.38
N ARG A 235 -25.28 -20.61 -13.32
CA ARG A 235 -25.49 -19.24 -13.78
C ARG A 235 -26.23 -18.42 -12.75
N LEU A 236 -25.84 -17.17 -12.62
CA LEU A 236 -26.48 -16.23 -11.70
C LEU A 236 -26.87 -14.94 -12.42
N SER A 237 -27.97 -14.33 -11.95
CA SER A 237 -28.34 -12.97 -12.34
C SER A 237 -27.27 -11.98 -11.84
N ALA A 238 -26.64 -11.24 -12.77
CA ALA A 238 -25.63 -10.24 -12.40
C ALA A 238 -26.20 -9.16 -11.47
N LYS A 239 -27.47 -8.77 -11.69
CA LYS A 239 -28.16 -7.80 -10.84
C LYS A 239 -28.36 -8.31 -9.41
N GLU A 240 -28.79 -9.56 -9.23
CA GLU A 240 -29.01 -10.12 -7.89
C GLU A 240 -27.69 -10.22 -7.09
N VAL A 241 -26.61 -10.62 -7.75
CA VAL A 241 -25.27 -10.67 -7.13
C VAL A 241 -24.78 -9.28 -6.77
N PHE A 242 -24.93 -8.31 -7.67
CA PHE A 242 -24.54 -6.92 -7.39
C PHE A 242 -25.35 -6.32 -6.23
N ASP A 243 -26.67 -6.52 -6.22
CA ASP A 243 -27.54 -6.08 -5.11
C ASP A 243 -27.14 -6.73 -3.78
N ARG A 244 -26.65 -7.98 -3.80
CA ARG A 244 -26.13 -8.68 -2.61
C ARG A 244 -24.81 -8.06 -2.12
N ILE A 245 -23.89 -7.74 -3.03
CA ILE A 245 -22.65 -7.02 -2.72
C ILE A 245 -22.98 -5.69 -2.06
N VAL A 246 -23.86 -4.89 -2.67
CA VAL A 246 -24.26 -3.57 -2.14
C VAL A 246 -24.88 -3.70 -0.74
N ARG A 247 -25.78 -4.67 -0.52
CA ARG A 247 -26.39 -4.90 0.80
C ARG A 247 -25.38 -5.32 1.86
N ALA A 248 -24.45 -6.21 1.52
CA ALA A 248 -23.40 -6.63 2.44
C ALA A 248 -22.48 -5.47 2.79
N ALA A 249 -22.02 -4.72 1.79
CA ALA A 249 -21.16 -3.54 1.97
C ALA A 249 -21.86 -2.45 2.82
N TRP A 250 -23.14 -2.20 2.60
CA TRP A 250 -23.91 -1.26 3.43
C TRP A 250 -23.97 -1.69 4.90
N ARG A 251 -24.06 -3.00 5.17
CA ARG A 251 -24.18 -3.54 6.54
C ARG A 251 -22.85 -3.60 7.31
N THR A 252 -21.75 -3.86 6.61
CA THR A 252 -20.46 -4.20 7.27
C THR A 252 -19.28 -3.39 6.76
N GLY A 253 -19.41 -2.62 5.67
CA GLY A 253 -18.32 -1.99 4.95
C GLY A 253 -17.60 -2.91 3.95
N ASP A 254 -17.94 -4.19 3.92
CA ASP A 254 -17.40 -5.23 3.04
C ASP A 254 -18.53 -6.00 2.32
N PRO A 255 -18.25 -6.57 1.11
CA PRO A 255 -17.00 -6.51 0.35
C PRO A 255 -16.82 -5.18 -0.40
N GLY A 256 -15.55 -4.83 -0.68
CA GLY A 256 -15.21 -3.90 -1.74
C GLY A 256 -15.30 -4.55 -3.11
N MET A 257 -14.99 -3.79 -4.17
CA MET A 257 -14.90 -4.30 -5.54
C MET A 257 -13.58 -3.90 -6.18
N VAL A 258 -12.97 -4.82 -6.91
CA VAL A 258 -11.82 -4.56 -7.79
C VAL A 258 -12.15 -4.98 -9.20
N PHE A 259 -11.90 -4.13 -10.19
CA PHE A 259 -12.19 -4.39 -11.59
C PHE A 259 -10.98 -5.07 -12.24
N ILE A 260 -10.88 -6.39 -12.03
CA ILE A 260 -9.64 -7.14 -12.24
C ILE A 260 -9.18 -7.14 -13.71
N ASP A 261 -10.11 -7.20 -14.66
CA ASP A 261 -9.75 -7.18 -16.08
C ASP A 261 -9.24 -5.79 -16.47
N ARG A 262 -9.84 -4.70 -15.93
CA ARG A 262 -9.39 -3.32 -16.14
C ARG A 262 -8.01 -3.08 -15.51
N ILE A 263 -7.74 -3.61 -14.33
CA ILE A 263 -6.42 -3.54 -13.70
C ILE A 263 -5.38 -4.18 -14.60
N ASN A 264 -5.64 -5.40 -15.09
CA ASN A 264 -4.69 -6.13 -15.93
C ASN A 264 -4.52 -5.53 -17.34
N ALA A 265 -5.53 -4.83 -17.86
CA ALA A 265 -5.46 -4.12 -19.14
C ALA A 265 -4.87 -2.70 -19.03
N SER A 266 -4.50 -2.25 -17.84
CA SER A 266 -4.01 -0.91 -17.56
C SER A 266 -2.52 -0.92 -17.14
N PRO A 267 -1.88 0.27 -17.04
CA PRO A 267 -0.52 0.39 -16.49
C PRO A 267 -0.37 -0.06 -15.04
N ALA A 268 -1.44 -0.41 -14.33
CA ALA A 268 -1.37 -1.04 -13.01
C ALA A 268 -0.75 -2.44 -13.07
N ASN A 269 -0.88 -3.15 -14.21
CA ASN A 269 -0.05 -4.31 -14.54
C ASN A 269 0.97 -3.92 -15.63
N PRO A 270 2.16 -3.44 -15.26
CA PRO A 270 3.16 -3.00 -16.23
C PRO A 270 3.86 -4.15 -16.95
N THR A 271 3.77 -5.37 -16.44
CA THR A 271 4.49 -6.56 -16.94
C THR A 271 3.55 -7.74 -17.24
N PRO A 272 2.56 -7.57 -18.15
CA PRO A 272 1.55 -8.61 -18.42
C PRO A 272 2.14 -9.91 -19.01
N GLU A 273 3.32 -9.85 -19.64
CA GLU A 273 4.04 -11.03 -20.12
C GLU A 273 4.64 -11.86 -18.95
N ILE A 274 4.86 -11.26 -17.77
CA ILE A 274 5.40 -11.94 -16.59
C ILE A 274 4.28 -12.58 -15.76
N GLY A 275 3.13 -11.91 -15.65
CA GLY A 275 2.04 -12.43 -14.83
C GLY A 275 0.79 -11.59 -14.83
N VAL A 276 -0.21 -12.14 -14.15
CA VAL A 276 -1.54 -11.54 -13.99
C VAL A 276 -1.71 -11.07 -12.55
N VAL A 277 -2.21 -9.86 -12.38
CA VAL A 277 -2.63 -9.34 -11.07
C VAL A 277 -3.92 -10.03 -10.67
N GLU A 278 -3.93 -10.66 -9.51
CA GLU A 278 -5.08 -11.39 -8.97
C GLU A 278 -5.59 -10.79 -7.65
N ALA A 279 -4.75 -10.00 -6.98
CA ALA A 279 -5.05 -9.40 -5.69
C ALA A 279 -4.42 -8.02 -5.52
N THR A 280 -4.85 -7.35 -4.46
CA THR A 280 -4.27 -6.08 -3.99
C THR A 280 -3.77 -6.25 -2.56
N ASN A 281 -3.03 -5.26 -2.05
CA ASN A 281 -2.74 -5.12 -0.62
C ASN A 281 -4.03 -4.87 0.20
N PRO A 282 -3.96 -4.84 1.56
CA PRO A 282 -5.15 -4.71 2.41
C PRO A 282 -6.02 -3.48 2.17
N CYS A 283 -5.44 -2.36 1.75
CA CYS A 283 -6.18 -1.12 1.51
C CYS A 283 -6.64 -0.95 0.05
N GLY A 284 -6.20 -1.82 -0.86
CA GLY A 284 -6.65 -1.84 -2.26
C GLY A 284 -5.87 -0.93 -3.22
N GLU A 285 -4.97 -0.08 -2.72
CA GLU A 285 -4.24 0.89 -3.55
C GLU A 285 -3.09 0.30 -4.38
N GLN A 286 -2.67 -0.94 -4.09
CA GLN A 286 -1.59 -1.62 -4.78
C GLN A 286 -2.03 -2.96 -5.37
N PRO A 287 -2.47 -2.98 -6.63
CA PRO A 287 -2.58 -4.21 -7.40
C PRO A 287 -1.18 -4.76 -7.67
N LEU A 288 -0.90 -5.97 -7.21
CA LEU A 288 0.43 -6.58 -7.24
C LEU A 288 0.37 -7.98 -7.87
N LEU A 289 1.47 -8.39 -8.48
CA LEU A 289 1.67 -9.78 -8.89
C LEU A 289 1.90 -10.67 -7.66
N PRO A 290 1.66 -11.98 -7.77
CA PRO A 290 2.04 -12.92 -6.72
C PRO A 290 3.54 -12.81 -6.35
N ASN A 291 3.84 -12.80 -5.06
CA ASN A 291 5.18 -12.57 -4.49
C ASN A 291 5.76 -11.18 -4.77
N GLU A 292 4.93 -10.19 -5.08
CA GLU A 292 5.36 -8.82 -5.24
C GLU A 292 5.11 -8.01 -3.96
N ALA A 293 5.91 -6.99 -3.74
CA ALA A 293 5.75 -6.02 -2.66
C ALA A 293 5.98 -4.61 -3.18
N CYS A 294 5.40 -3.64 -2.50
CA CYS A 294 5.58 -2.24 -2.82
C CYS A 294 5.89 -1.43 -1.55
N ASN A 295 6.87 -0.55 -1.66
CA ASN A 295 7.12 0.49 -0.69
C ASN A 295 6.48 1.80 -1.15
N LEU A 296 5.90 2.50 -0.20
CA LEU A 296 5.10 3.69 -0.42
C LEU A 296 5.69 4.89 0.30
N GLY A 297 5.32 6.06 -0.18
CA GLY A 297 5.53 7.33 0.50
C GLY A 297 4.54 8.36 0.01
N SER A 298 4.34 9.42 0.76
CA SER A 298 3.37 10.46 0.40
C SER A 298 3.92 11.86 0.61
N LEU A 299 3.65 12.71 -0.36
CA LEU A 299 3.91 14.15 -0.32
C LEU A 299 2.83 14.81 0.53
N ASN A 300 3.20 15.71 1.41
CA ASN A 300 2.24 16.58 2.07
C ASN A 300 1.99 17.81 1.21
N VAL A 301 0.94 17.74 0.38
CA VAL A 301 0.69 18.79 -0.62
C VAL A 301 0.30 20.14 0.00
N SER A 302 -0.15 20.17 1.25
CA SER A 302 -0.43 21.43 1.96
C SER A 302 0.80 22.30 2.17
N LYS A 303 1.99 21.70 2.16
CA LYS A 303 3.28 22.36 2.30
C LYS A 303 3.67 23.20 1.09
N PHE A 304 3.06 22.95 -0.06
CA PHE A 304 3.37 23.64 -1.31
C PHE A 304 2.42 24.81 -1.59
N ALA A 305 1.48 25.14 -0.70
CA ALA A 305 0.71 26.36 -0.79
C ALA A 305 1.61 27.58 -0.58
N ARG A 306 1.60 28.52 -1.51
CA ARG A 306 2.34 29.79 -1.45
C ARG A 306 1.38 30.95 -1.69
N ARG A 307 1.61 32.04 -0.97
CA ARG A 307 0.85 33.27 -1.12
C ARG A 307 1.74 34.28 -1.80
N ASN A 308 1.27 34.86 -2.90
CA ASN A 308 1.99 35.93 -3.60
C ASN A 308 1.84 37.28 -2.87
N ASP A 309 2.55 38.31 -3.32
CA ASP A 309 2.52 39.64 -2.72
C ASP A 309 1.14 40.32 -2.83
N GLU A 310 0.30 39.88 -3.75
CA GLU A 310 -1.08 40.35 -3.95
C GLU A 310 -2.10 39.66 -3.04
N GLY A 311 -1.64 38.64 -2.32
CA GLY A 311 -2.43 37.89 -1.36
C GLY A 311 -3.16 36.67 -1.94
N GLU A 312 -2.90 36.30 -3.20
CA GLU A 312 -3.48 35.14 -3.84
C GLU A 312 -2.69 33.86 -3.54
N TRP A 313 -3.42 32.76 -3.38
CA TRP A 313 -2.80 31.44 -3.15
C TRP A 313 -2.53 30.72 -4.45
N SER A 314 -1.39 30.07 -4.53
CA SER A 314 -0.98 29.18 -5.64
C SER A 314 -0.18 28.01 -5.11
N VAL A 315 0.03 26.99 -5.95
CA VAL A 315 0.91 25.87 -5.64
C VAL A 315 2.32 26.19 -6.10
N ASP A 316 3.31 25.97 -5.24
CA ASP A 316 4.74 26.04 -5.56
C ASP A 316 5.18 24.77 -6.32
N TRP A 317 4.99 24.81 -7.63
CA TRP A 317 5.28 23.68 -8.51
C TRP A 317 6.77 23.34 -8.56
N ASP A 318 7.65 24.34 -8.45
CA ASP A 318 9.11 24.13 -8.51
C ASP A 318 9.59 23.37 -7.27
N GLU A 319 9.14 23.77 -6.08
CA GLU A 319 9.46 23.07 -4.84
C GLU A 319 8.82 21.68 -4.81
N MET A 320 7.58 21.54 -5.29
CA MET A 320 6.92 20.23 -5.40
C MET A 320 7.71 19.31 -6.35
N GLU A 321 8.19 19.79 -7.51
CA GLU A 321 9.04 19.00 -8.42
C GLU A 321 10.31 18.52 -7.71
N ARG A 322 10.99 19.39 -6.98
CA ARG A 322 12.20 19.05 -6.22
C ARG A 322 11.92 17.89 -5.25
N VAL A 323 10.85 18.00 -4.48
CA VAL A 323 10.48 16.97 -3.49
C VAL A 323 10.05 15.67 -4.15
N VAL A 324 9.25 15.72 -5.24
CA VAL A 324 8.85 14.53 -6.04
C VAL A 324 10.09 13.77 -6.51
N ARG A 325 11.09 14.47 -7.07
CA ARG A 325 12.30 13.83 -7.57
C ARG A 325 13.11 13.14 -6.46
N LEU A 326 13.23 13.78 -5.30
CA LEU A 326 13.89 13.20 -4.13
C LEU A 326 13.11 12.00 -3.60
N ALA A 327 11.78 12.10 -3.53
CA ALA A 327 10.92 11.03 -3.05
C ALA A 327 11.00 9.77 -3.94
N VAL A 328 11.00 9.92 -5.27
CA VAL A 328 11.17 8.80 -6.20
C VAL A 328 12.54 8.14 -6.01
N ARG A 329 13.62 8.92 -5.87
CA ARG A 329 14.95 8.40 -5.58
C ARG A 329 15.00 7.65 -4.25
N PHE A 330 14.39 8.22 -3.20
CA PHE A 330 14.27 7.59 -1.90
C PHE A 330 13.57 6.23 -1.99
N LEU A 331 12.44 6.17 -2.67
CA LEU A 331 11.67 4.94 -2.81
C LEU A 331 12.38 3.88 -3.66
N ASP A 332 13.15 4.27 -4.68
CA ASP A 332 14.01 3.34 -5.43
C ASP A 332 15.13 2.77 -4.56
N ASP A 333 15.78 3.61 -3.74
CA ASP A 333 16.82 3.17 -2.80
C ASP A 333 16.28 2.24 -1.71
N VAL A 334 15.03 2.43 -1.26
CA VAL A 334 14.38 1.51 -0.32
C VAL A 334 14.36 0.07 -0.87
N ILE A 335 14.13 -0.13 -2.18
CA ILE A 335 14.12 -1.46 -2.79
C ILE A 335 15.46 -2.18 -2.59
N ASP A 336 16.55 -1.45 -2.73
CA ASP A 336 17.90 -2.01 -2.62
C ASP A 336 18.34 -2.25 -1.17
N MET A 337 17.80 -1.47 -0.24
CA MET A 337 18.18 -1.53 1.18
C MET A 337 17.25 -2.41 2.01
N ASN A 338 16.10 -2.82 1.45
CA ASN A 338 15.09 -3.59 2.17
C ASN A 338 15.52 -5.05 2.38
N PRO A 339 15.59 -5.55 3.61
CA PRO A 339 15.83 -6.97 3.89
C PRO A 339 14.52 -7.76 3.71
N TYR A 340 14.19 -8.13 2.47
CA TYR A 340 12.96 -8.88 2.20
C TYR A 340 12.91 -10.20 2.95
N PRO A 341 11.76 -10.55 3.58
CA PRO A 341 11.69 -11.70 4.49
C PRO A 341 11.67 -13.05 3.76
N LEU A 342 11.39 -13.07 2.45
CA LEU A 342 11.29 -14.27 1.64
C LEU A 342 12.06 -14.09 0.32
N PRO A 343 12.89 -15.08 -0.09
CA PRO A 343 13.72 -14.98 -1.29
C PRO A 343 12.93 -14.72 -2.58
N GLN A 344 11.76 -15.33 -2.75
CA GLN A 344 10.91 -15.14 -3.92
C GLN A 344 10.40 -13.70 -4.02
N ILE A 345 10.14 -13.05 -2.90
CA ILE A 345 9.74 -11.64 -2.88
C ILE A 345 10.92 -10.74 -3.27
N ASP A 346 12.10 -11.00 -2.74
CA ASP A 346 13.32 -10.24 -3.09
C ASP A 346 13.58 -10.26 -4.59
N VAL A 347 13.47 -11.42 -5.21
CA VAL A 347 13.66 -11.62 -6.67
C VAL A 347 12.60 -10.84 -7.45
N THR A 348 11.31 -10.99 -7.12
CA THR A 348 10.21 -10.38 -7.87
C THR A 348 10.23 -8.86 -7.73
N VAL A 349 10.44 -8.35 -6.53
CA VAL A 349 10.47 -6.89 -6.28
C VAL A 349 11.64 -6.24 -7.02
N LYS A 350 12.83 -6.82 -6.97
CA LYS A 350 14.00 -6.29 -7.67
C LYS A 350 13.88 -6.38 -9.19
N ALA A 351 13.14 -7.38 -9.70
CA ALA A 351 12.90 -7.52 -11.13
C ALA A 351 11.93 -6.45 -11.69
N ASN A 352 10.91 -6.04 -10.91
CA ASN A 352 9.92 -5.05 -11.32
C ASN A 352 10.18 -3.65 -10.75
N ARG A 353 10.87 -3.52 -9.63
CA ARG A 353 11.19 -2.25 -8.94
C ARG A 353 9.98 -1.32 -8.82
N ARG A 354 8.86 -1.87 -8.37
CA ARG A 354 7.61 -1.13 -8.18
C ARG A 354 7.72 -0.21 -6.97
N ILE A 355 7.35 1.08 -7.13
CA ILE A 355 7.19 2.07 -6.06
C ILE A 355 5.83 2.74 -6.15
N GLY A 356 5.39 3.34 -5.04
CA GLY A 356 4.14 4.07 -4.95
C GLY A 356 4.30 5.40 -4.23
N LEU A 357 4.50 6.49 -4.98
CA LEU A 357 4.47 7.85 -4.45
C LEU A 357 3.05 8.39 -4.52
N GLY A 358 2.49 8.76 -3.37
CA GLY A 358 1.17 9.34 -3.23
C GLY A 358 1.18 10.74 -2.64
N ILE A 359 0.00 11.19 -2.23
CA ILE A 359 -0.20 12.50 -1.57
C ILE A 359 -0.97 12.34 -0.26
N MET A 360 -0.79 13.29 0.64
CA MET A 360 -1.57 13.55 1.85
C MET A 360 -1.69 15.06 2.04
N GLY A 361 -2.56 15.55 2.91
CA GLY A 361 -2.76 16.97 3.12
C GLY A 361 -3.59 17.64 2.01
N TRP A 362 -4.33 16.87 1.21
CA TRP A 362 -5.16 17.41 0.13
C TRP A 362 -6.24 18.35 0.64
N ALA A 363 -7.01 17.94 1.66
CA ALA A 363 -8.04 18.78 2.24
C ALA A 363 -7.46 20.05 2.85
N ASP A 364 -6.29 19.97 3.50
CA ASP A 364 -5.61 21.15 4.06
C ASP A 364 -5.17 22.13 2.97
N LEU A 365 -4.68 21.63 1.83
CA LEU A 365 -4.35 22.47 0.68
C LEU A 365 -5.58 23.24 0.20
N LEU A 366 -6.70 22.54 0.03
CA LEU A 366 -7.97 23.16 -0.40
C LEU A 366 -8.46 24.20 0.60
N PHE A 367 -8.41 23.90 1.91
CA PHE A 367 -8.76 24.88 2.96
C PHE A 367 -7.88 26.13 2.89
N THR A 368 -6.57 25.94 2.74
CA THR A 368 -5.61 27.04 2.65
C THR A 368 -5.88 27.92 1.44
N MET A 369 -6.25 27.32 0.31
CA MET A 369 -6.55 28.04 -0.93
C MET A 369 -7.98 28.59 -0.98
N GLY A 370 -8.84 28.23 0.00
CA GLY A 370 -10.25 28.67 0.02
C GLY A 370 -11.13 27.95 -1.00
N ILE A 371 -10.72 26.75 -1.45
CA ILE A 371 -11.43 25.96 -2.47
C ILE A 371 -12.35 24.94 -1.78
N PRO A 372 -13.67 24.95 -2.02
CA PRO A 372 -14.56 23.92 -1.48
C PRO A 372 -14.21 22.54 -2.02
N TYR A 373 -14.19 21.52 -1.14
CA TYR A 373 -13.78 20.16 -1.49
C TYR A 373 -14.64 19.53 -2.60
N ASP A 374 -15.95 19.79 -2.60
CA ASP A 374 -16.93 19.26 -3.56
C ASP A 374 -17.13 20.13 -4.81
N SER A 375 -16.18 21.03 -5.10
CA SER A 375 -16.23 21.93 -6.25
C SER A 375 -15.55 21.37 -7.50
N GLN A 376 -15.92 21.93 -8.65
CA GLN A 376 -15.22 21.63 -9.93
C GLN A 376 -13.77 22.12 -9.86
N GLU A 377 -13.52 23.26 -9.21
CA GLU A 377 -12.18 23.83 -9.03
C GLU A 377 -11.26 22.87 -8.27
N ALA A 378 -11.76 22.23 -7.19
CA ALA A 378 -11.00 21.20 -6.48
C ALA A 378 -10.69 19.99 -7.37
N THR A 379 -11.66 19.54 -8.18
CA THR A 379 -11.46 18.44 -9.13
C THR A 379 -10.42 18.78 -10.19
N ASP A 380 -10.47 19.99 -10.75
CA ASP A 380 -9.53 20.45 -11.77
C ASP A 380 -8.12 20.60 -11.21
N LEU A 381 -7.98 21.18 -9.99
CA LEU A 381 -6.71 21.25 -9.29
C LEU A 381 -6.15 19.85 -8.99
N GLY A 382 -6.98 18.92 -8.52
CA GLY A 382 -6.58 17.54 -8.24
C GLY A 382 -6.07 16.81 -9.49
N ASN A 383 -6.77 16.98 -10.61
CA ASN A 383 -6.33 16.44 -11.90
C ASN A 383 -4.98 17.01 -12.34
N HIS A 384 -4.81 18.34 -12.22
CA HIS A 384 -3.54 19.00 -12.56
C HIS A 384 -2.41 18.51 -11.66
N LEU A 385 -2.63 18.51 -10.33
CA LEU A 385 -1.64 18.11 -9.34
C LEU A 385 -1.17 16.65 -9.56
N MET A 386 -2.10 15.72 -9.74
CA MET A 386 -1.72 14.33 -9.93
C MET A 386 -1.11 14.06 -11.31
N ALA A 387 -1.50 14.80 -12.36
CA ALA A 387 -0.82 14.76 -13.65
C ALA A 387 0.64 15.24 -13.52
N PHE A 388 0.87 16.32 -12.79
CA PHE A 388 2.20 16.87 -12.50
C PHE A 388 3.05 15.87 -11.70
N VAL A 389 2.54 15.35 -10.59
CA VAL A 389 3.26 14.36 -9.77
C VAL A 389 3.62 13.13 -10.60
N LYS A 390 2.69 12.63 -11.42
CA LYS A 390 2.94 11.49 -12.32
C LYS A 390 4.04 11.80 -13.33
N GLU A 391 3.96 12.94 -14.03
CA GLU A 391 4.96 13.36 -15.02
C GLU A 391 6.35 13.45 -14.40
N LYS A 392 6.50 14.19 -13.30
CA LYS A 392 7.79 14.39 -12.64
C LYS A 392 8.35 13.11 -12.03
N SER A 393 7.48 12.20 -11.56
CA SER A 393 7.88 10.87 -11.07
C SER A 393 8.40 9.98 -12.19
N HIS A 394 7.73 9.96 -13.34
CA HIS A 394 8.20 9.24 -14.53
C HIS A 394 9.53 9.80 -15.05
N ASP A 395 9.67 11.13 -15.11
CA ASP A 395 10.92 11.79 -15.51
C ASP A 395 12.08 11.41 -14.59
N GLN A 396 11.83 11.39 -13.28
CA GLN A 396 12.87 11.00 -12.32
C GLN A 396 13.20 9.51 -12.42
N SER A 397 12.20 8.64 -12.60
CA SER A 397 12.42 7.22 -12.83
C SER A 397 13.24 6.96 -14.10
N ALA A 398 12.99 7.74 -15.16
CA ALA A 398 13.79 7.65 -16.38
C ALA A 398 15.24 8.14 -16.17
N LYS A 399 15.47 9.23 -15.42
CA LYS A 399 16.83 9.66 -15.05
C LYS A 399 17.56 8.59 -14.23
N LEU A 400 16.85 7.94 -13.29
CA LEU A 400 17.42 6.82 -12.53
C LEU A 400 17.75 5.61 -13.44
N ALA A 401 16.97 5.37 -14.48
CA ALA A 401 17.30 4.35 -15.47
C ALA A 401 18.57 4.67 -16.27
N GLU A 402 18.81 5.94 -16.59
CA GLU A 402 20.07 6.40 -17.20
C GLU A 402 21.27 6.22 -16.25
N GLU A 403 21.08 6.47 -14.94
CA GLU A 403 22.12 6.33 -13.91
C GLU A 403 22.41 4.86 -13.52
N ARG A 404 21.37 4.00 -13.49
CA ARG A 404 21.39 2.69 -12.80
C ARG A 404 20.91 1.52 -13.65
N GLY A 405 20.51 1.77 -14.88
CA GLY A 405 19.80 0.83 -15.75
C GLY A 405 18.29 0.77 -15.48
N PRO A 406 17.50 0.34 -16.46
CA PRO A 406 16.05 0.13 -16.30
C PRO A 406 15.75 -1.00 -15.30
N PHE A 407 14.48 -1.15 -14.92
CA PHE A 407 14.10 -2.32 -14.14
C PHE A 407 14.29 -3.61 -14.97
N PRO A 408 14.74 -4.74 -14.36
CA PRO A 408 15.15 -5.93 -15.11
C PRO A 408 14.10 -6.52 -16.05
N ASN A 409 12.80 -6.43 -15.68
CA ASN A 409 11.70 -6.90 -16.53
C ASN A 409 11.23 -5.87 -17.58
N TRP A 410 12.04 -4.86 -17.87
CA TRP A 410 11.69 -3.78 -18.82
C TRP A 410 11.25 -4.32 -20.19
N ASP A 411 11.99 -5.27 -20.77
CA ASP A 411 11.72 -5.83 -22.09
C ASP A 411 10.41 -6.64 -22.17
N HIS A 412 9.87 -7.03 -21.01
CA HIS A 412 8.59 -7.72 -20.85
C HIS A 412 7.46 -6.80 -20.42
N SER A 413 7.71 -5.49 -20.39
CA SER A 413 6.75 -4.50 -19.95
C SER A 413 5.97 -3.87 -21.12
N ILE A 414 4.86 -3.23 -20.76
CA ILE A 414 4.11 -2.38 -21.69
C ILE A 414 4.93 -1.17 -22.20
N TYR A 415 6.07 -0.91 -21.57
CA TYR A 415 6.94 0.24 -21.87
C TYR A 415 8.13 -0.09 -22.77
N LYS A 416 8.34 -1.33 -23.18
CA LYS A 416 9.54 -1.82 -23.88
C LYS A 416 9.99 -1.02 -25.08
N ASN A 417 9.12 -0.25 -25.72
CA ASN A 417 9.43 0.59 -26.87
C ASN A 417 9.40 2.10 -26.56
N GLN A 418 9.41 2.46 -25.29
CA GLN A 418 9.36 3.84 -24.82
C GLN A 418 10.70 4.23 -24.18
N ARG A 419 10.74 5.41 -23.54
CA ARG A 419 11.88 5.84 -22.75
C ARG A 419 12.08 4.90 -21.55
N PRO A 420 13.27 4.30 -21.35
CA PRO A 420 13.54 3.40 -20.24
C PRO A 420 13.22 4.03 -18.88
N MET A 421 12.66 3.24 -17.98
CA MET A 421 12.37 3.65 -16.61
C MET A 421 13.02 2.70 -15.60
N ARG A 422 13.39 3.23 -14.44
CA ARG A 422 13.94 2.47 -13.31
C ARG A 422 12.88 1.69 -12.56
N ASN A 423 11.64 2.18 -12.55
CA ASN A 423 10.54 1.66 -11.75
C ASN A 423 9.36 1.32 -12.67
N SER A 424 8.76 0.14 -12.48
CA SER A 424 7.65 -0.31 -13.31
C SER A 424 6.33 0.41 -13.02
N THR A 425 6.16 0.91 -11.79
CA THR A 425 5.12 1.89 -11.41
C THR A 425 5.75 2.95 -10.52
N VAL A 426 5.18 4.16 -10.47
CA VAL A 426 5.74 5.26 -9.68
C VAL A 426 4.74 5.90 -8.72
N THR A 427 3.44 5.89 -9.01
CA THR A 427 2.43 6.60 -8.22
C THR A 427 1.36 5.67 -7.64
N THR A 428 0.77 6.11 -6.53
CA THR A 428 -0.37 5.47 -5.85
C THR A 428 -1.15 6.52 -5.06
N ILE A 429 -2.34 6.16 -4.56
CA ILE A 429 -3.04 6.94 -3.53
C ILE A 429 -3.25 6.01 -2.34
N ALA A 430 -2.40 6.17 -1.32
CA ALA A 430 -2.47 5.41 -0.08
C ALA A 430 -3.33 6.13 0.98
N PRO A 431 -3.90 5.43 1.96
CA PRO A 431 -4.71 6.05 3.02
C PRO A 431 -3.94 7.01 3.93
N THR A 432 -2.63 6.82 4.11
CA THR A 432 -1.73 7.64 4.95
C THR A 432 -2.13 7.81 6.41
N GLY A 433 -3.01 6.96 6.96
CA GLY A 433 -3.66 7.16 8.25
C GLY A 433 -2.75 7.48 9.43
N THR A 434 -1.53 6.95 9.48
CA THR A 434 -0.58 7.26 10.57
C THR A 434 0.46 8.30 10.16
N ILE A 435 0.96 8.25 8.92
CA ILE A 435 1.99 9.21 8.49
C ILE A 435 1.44 10.63 8.34
N SER A 436 0.16 10.79 8.03
CA SER A 436 -0.51 12.10 8.03
C SER A 436 -0.59 12.71 9.44
N MET A 437 -0.86 11.89 10.47
CA MET A 437 -0.79 12.34 11.87
C MET A 437 0.62 12.82 12.26
N ILE A 438 1.66 12.10 11.78
CA ILE A 438 3.06 12.50 12.01
C ILE A 438 3.37 13.81 11.29
N ALA A 439 2.92 13.95 10.04
CA ALA A 439 3.11 15.16 9.25
C ALA A 439 2.21 16.35 9.69
N GLY A 440 1.21 16.10 10.54
CA GLY A 440 0.25 17.11 11.00
C GLY A 440 -0.66 17.61 9.87
N CYS A 441 -1.17 16.70 9.03
CA CYS A 441 -2.04 17.04 7.90
C CYS A 441 -3.17 16.02 7.72
N SER A 442 -4.12 16.33 6.84
CA SER A 442 -5.23 15.45 6.47
C SER A 442 -4.73 14.17 5.74
N SER A 443 -5.48 13.07 5.89
CA SER A 443 -5.11 11.78 5.32
C SER A 443 -5.41 11.70 3.82
N GLY A 444 -4.42 11.30 3.04
CA GLY A 444 -4.55 11.03 1.61
C GLY A 444 -5.26 12.16 0.85
N VAL A 445 -6.31 11.78 0.14
CA VAL A 445 -7.21 12.68 -0.60
C VAL A 445 -8.57 12.83 0.10
N GLU A 446 -8.71 12.35 1.33
CA GLU A 446 -9.97 12.36 2.06
C GLU A 446 -10.38 13.77 2.49
N PRO A 447 -11.71 14.07 2.56
CA PRO A 447 -12.19 15.29 3.17
C PRO A 447 -12.00 15.27 4.68
N ILE A 448 -11.91 16.42 5.31
CA ILE A 448 -11.98 16.53 6.78
C ILE A 448 -13.45 16.35 7.20
N PHE A 449 -13.73 15.25 7.90
CA PHE A 449 -15.09 14.91 8.35
C PHE A 449 -15.49 15.64 9.64
N ALA A 450 -14.53 16.13 10.43
CA ALA A 450 -14.77 16.89 11.65
C ALA A 450 -13.56 17.75 12.02
N LEU A 451 -13.79 18.94 12.59
CA LEU A 451 -12.73 19.82 13.09
C LEU A 451 -12.05 19.24 14.34
N ALA A 452 -12.79 18.49 15.13
CA ALA A 452 -12.26 17.74 16.26
C ALA A 452 -13.01 16.41 16.38
N PHE A 453 -12.32 15.35 16.75
CA PHE A 453 -12.91 14.02 16.95
C PHE A 453 -12.20 13.21 18.02
N GLU A 454 -12.90 12.22 18.56
CA GLU A 454 -12.35 11.23 19.48
C GLU A 454 -12.07 9.94 18.74
N HIS A 455 -10.83 9.49 18.79
CA HIS A 455 -10.44 8.17 18.32
C HIS A 455 -10.46 7.19 19.51
N ARG A 456 -11.35 6.22 19.48
CA ARG A 456 -11.48 5.20 20.50
C ARG A 456 -10.74 3.93 20.11
N VAL A 457 -9.68 3.63 20.85
CA VAL A 457 -8.82 2.47 20.60
C VAL A 457 -9.09 1.42 21.65
N LYS A 458 -9.59 0.25 21.24
CA LYS A 458 -9.75 -0.90 22.13
C LYS A 458 -8.37 -1.48 22.47
N GLN A 459 -8.09 -1.63 23.76
CA GLN A 459 -6.89 -2.28 24.31
C GLN A 459 -7.31 -3.47 25.18
N PRO A 460 -6.40 -4.42 25.50
CA PRO A 460 -6.71 -5.58 26.33
C PRO A 460 -7.20 -5.20 27.73
N ASP A 461 -6.81 -4.04 28.24
CA ASP A 461 -7.11 -3.50 29.57
C ASP A 461 -8.21 -2.43 29.56
N GLY A 462 -8.87 -2.20 28.42
CA GLY A 462 -9.96 -1.24 28.31
C GLY A 462 -9.99 -0.45 27.00
N GLU A 463 -10.75 0.63 26.98
CA GLU A 463 -10.84 1.55 25.86
C GLU A 463 -10.02 2.82 26.15
N ARG A 464 -9.17 3.22 25.20
CA ARG A 464 -8.43 4.47 25.26
C ARG A 464 -9.03 5.47 24.29
N VAL A 465 -9.34 6.66 24.78
CA VAL A 465 -9.87 7.76 23.98
C VAL A 465 -8.75 8.77 23.69
N LEU A 466 -8.59 9.11 22.42
CA LEU A 466 -7.63 10.09 21.93
C LEU A 466 -8.41 11.21 21.24
N THR A 467 -8.26 12.44 21.69
CA THR A 467 -8.85 13.61 21.05
C THR A 467 -7.88 14.17 20.03
N PHE A 468 -8.37 14.39 18.82
CA PHE A 468 -7.65 15.05 17.72
C PHE A 468 -8.39 16.32 17.33
N VAL A 469 -7.61 17.35 17.00
CA VAL A 469 -8.07 18.60 16.38
C VAL A 469 -7.33 18.71 15.06
N ASN A 470 -8.09 18.86 13.98
CA ASN A 470 -7.55 19.06 12.62
C ASN A 470 -7.14 20.52 12.41
#